data_01fc38402d272c750d2e64a13b82b657
#
_entry.id   01fc38402d272c750d2e64a13b82b657
#
_cell.length_a   1.000
_cell.length_b   1.000
_cell.length_c   1.000
_cell.angle_alpha   90.00
_cell.angle_beta   90.00
_cell.angle_gamma   90.00
#
_symmetry.space_group_name_H-M   'P 1'
#
loop_
_entity.id
_entity.type
_entity.pdbx_description
1 polymer ?
#
loop_
_entity_poly.entity_id
_entity_poly.type
_entity_poly.pdbx_seq_one_letter_code
_entity_poly.pdbx_strand_id
1 'polypeptide(L)'
;MWKNKDIYFFLKKKALLFQRKNKAKTYFILDEDELNRGIFNILGYFALSTKVLHLPEELSKNQRKKIDGLYKSVSEISTFLIGQIAKNDYNKSKITGDEILKYACYYILQASSIIGGRIVLVELVNNSKLIDFYNKNDFILLPNKTENEEKLL
;
A
#
# COMPACT_ATOMS: atom_id res chain seq x y z
N MET A 1 12.70 -4.73 16.46
CA MET A 1 12.95 -3.30 16.16
C MET A 1 12.95 -3.12 14.65
N TRP A 2 12.39 -2.03 14.19
CA TRP A 2 12.32 -1.72 12.76
C TRP A 2 13.70 -1.21 12.31
N LYS A 3 14.40 -1.95 11.44
CA LYS A 3 15.75 -1.56 10.96
C LYS A 3 15.70 -0.39 9.98
N ASN A 4 14.63 -0.29 9.20
CA ASN A 4 14.45 0.81 8.27
C ASN A 4 14.08 2.09 9.05
N LYS A 5 14.90 3.14 8.89
CA LYS A 5 14.73 4.43 9.58
C LYS A 5 13.43 5.13 9.18
N ASP A 6 13.00 5.02 7.94
CA ASP A 6 11.77 5.66 7.43
C ASP A 6 10.53 5.02 8.04
N ILE A 7 10.52 3.69 8.17
CA ILE A 7 9.47 2.92 8.83
C ILE A 7 9.36 3.33 10.31
N TYR A 8 10.49 3.37 11.02
CA TYR A 8 10.54 3.78 12.42
C TYR A 8 10.07 5.21 12.60
N PHE A 9 10.52 6.14 11.73
CA PHE A 9 10.11 7.54 11.76
C PHE A 9 8.61 7.70 11.51
N PHE A 10 8.08 6.98 10.51
CA PHE A 10 6.65 7.02 10.21
C PHE A 10 5.82 6.57 11.42
N LEU A 11 6.10 5.41 11.98
CA LEU A 11 5.37 4.88 13.14
C LEU A 11 5.43 5.82 14.34
N LYS A 12 6.60 6.36 14.63
CA LYS A 12 6.82 7.18 15.82
C LYS A 12 6.29 8.61 15.70
N LYS A 13 6.31 9.19 14.50
CA LYS A 13 6.03 10.62 14.29
C LYS A 13 4.77 10.91 13.47
N LYS A 14 4.44 10.06 12.51
CA LYS A 14 3.38 10.34 11.54
C LYS A 14 2.13 9.49 11.70
N ALA A 15 2.24 8.21 12.02
CA ALA A 15 1.11 7.28 12.01
C ALA A 15 -0.06 7.77 12.89
N LEU A 16 0.19 8.11 14.14
CA LEU A 16 -0.84 8.61 15.06
C LEU A 16 -1.42 9.96 14.62
N LEU A 17 -0.58 10.87 14.12
CA LEU A 17 -1.02 12.15 13.61
C LEU A 17 -1.95 11.98 12.40
N PHE A 18 -1.56 11.13 11.44
CA PHE A 18 -2.35 10.85 10.25
C PHE A 18 -3.68 10.16 10.59
N GLN A 19 -3.64 9.23 11.56
CA GLN A 19 -4.83 8.59 12.10
C GLN A 19 -5.81 9.60 12.69
N ARG A 20 -5.32 10.50 13.59
CA ARG A 20 -6.14 11.55 14.23
C ARG A 20 -6.72 12.56 13.25
N LYS A 21 -6.00 12.84 12.17
CA LYS A 21 -6.42 13.77 11.10
C LYS A 21 -7.19 13.10 9.97
N ASN A 22 -7.51 11.82 10.09
CA ASN A 22 -8.15 11.01 9.05
C ASN A 22 -7.44 11.05 7.67
N LYS A 23 -6.12 11.26 7.68
CA LYS A 23 -5.30 11.27 6.46
C LYS A 23 -4.91 9.86 6.01
N ALA A 24 -4.68 8.97 6.96
CA ALA A 24 -4.41 7.56 6.72
C ALA A 24 -4.83 6.73 7.94
N LYS A 25 -5.10 5.45 7.71
CA LYS A 25 -5.35 4.46 8.75
C LYS A 25 -4.18 3.49 8.80
N THR A 26 -3.64 3.28 10.01
CA THR A 26 -2.54 2.34 10.24
C THR A 26 -3.07 1.13 11.01
N TYR A 27 -2.81 -0.05 10.48
CA TYR A 27 -3.23 -1.34 11.03
C TYR A 27 -2.01 -2.14 11.45
N PHE A 28 -2.01 -2.64 12.68
CA PHE A 28 -1.00 -3.55 13.19
C PHE A 28 -1.49 -5.00 13.09
N ILE A 29 -0.58 -5.88 12.72
CA ILE A 29 -0.80 -7.33 12.75
C ILE A 29 -0.12 -7.85 14.00
N LEU A 30 -0.90 -8.42 14.89
CA LEU A 30 -0.44 -8.93 16.18
C LEU A 30 -0.27 -10.44 16.13
N ASP A 31 0.61 -10.96 16.98
CA ASP A 31 0.74 -12.37 17.25
C ASP A 31 -0.41 -12.80 18.17
N GLU A 32 -1.30 -13.66 17.66
CA GLU A 32 -2.51 -14.10 18.38
C GLU A 32 -2.16 -14.89 19.65
N ASP A 33 -1.18 -15.78 19.57
CA ASP A 33 -0.78 -16.62 20.70
C ASP A 33 -0.22 -15.78 21.85
N GLU A 34 0.56 -14.76 21.52
CA GLU A 34 1.11 -13.85 22.54
C GLU A 34 0.05 -12.87 23.05
N LEU A 35 -0.85 -12.42 22.18
CA LEU A 35 -1.97 -11.56 22.58
C LEU A 35 -2.88 -12.24 23.61
N ASN A 36 -3.15 -13.53 23.45
CA ASN A 36 -3.91 -14.34 24.40
C ASN A 36 -3.22 -14.47 25.78
N ARG A 37 -1.91 -14.22 25.84
CA ARG A 37 -1.11 -14.13 27.09
C ARG A 37 -0.98 -12.70 27.61
N GLY A 38 -1.65 -11.73 26.98
CA GLY A 38 -1.57 -10.31 27.34
C GLY A 38 -0.32 -9.60 26.80
N ILE A 39 0.42 -10.20 25.85
CA ILE A 39 1.64 -9.65 25.28
C ILE A 39 1.34 -9.07 23.90
N PHE A 40 1.60 -7.77 23.71
CA PHE A 40 1.45 -7.10 22.42
C PHE A 40 2.72 -7.28 21.58
N ASN A 41 2.74 -8.31 20.74
CA ASN A 41 3.82 -8.54 19.79
C ASN A 41 3.36 -8.19 18.38
N ILE A 42 3.93 -7.12 17.81
CA ILE A 42 3.61 -6.63 16.46
C ILE A 42 4.46 -7.40 15.44
N LEU A 43 3.80 -8.18 14.58
CA LEU A 43 4.45 -8.92 13.49
C LEU A 43 4.72 -8.04 12.27
N GLY A 44 3.81 -7.13 11.98
CA GLY A 44 3.89 -6.22 10.85
C GLY A 44 2.84 -5.12 10.92
N TYR A 45 2.85 -4.22 9.94
CA TYR A 45 1.80 -3.22 9.79
C TYR A 45 1.64 -2.79 8.33
N PHE A 46 0.52 -2.15 8.06
CA PHE A 46 0.28 -1.43 6.81
C PHE A 46 -0.50 -0.14 7.08
N ALA A 47 -0.35 0.83 6.18
CA ALA A 47 -1.06 2.10 6.25
C ALA A 47 -1.84 2.32 4.95
N LEU A 48 -3.13 2.64 5.08
CA LEU A 48 -4.05 2.86 3.97
C LEU A 48 -4.55 4.30 3.96
N SER A 49 -4.70 4.84 2.76
CA SER A 49 -5.33 6.12 2.49
C SER A 49 -5.95 6.13 1.09
N THR A 50 -6.41 7.29 0.65
CA THR A 50 -6.82 7.54 -0.73
C THR A 50 -5.86 8.54 -1.37
N LYS A 51 -5.69 8.45 -2.69
CA LYS A 51 -4.87 9.38 -3.47
C LYS A 51 -5.45 9.53 -4.87
N VAL A 52 -5.41 10.76 -5.39
CA VAL A 52 -5.66 11.00 -6.82
C VAL A 52 -4.39 10.64 -7.58
N LEU A 53 -4.53 9.81 -8.59
CA LEU A 53 -3.46 9.44 -9.52
C LEU A 53 -3.69 10.15 -10.84
N HIS A 54 -2.73 10.99 -11.24
CA HIS A 54 -2.66 11.53 -12.60
C HIS A 54 -2.09 10.46 -13.52
N LEU A 55 -2.86 10.10 -14.54
CA LEU A 55 -2.45 9.06 -15.49
C LEU A 55 -1.39 9.58 -16.44
N PRO A 56 -0.28 8.85 -16.66
CA PRO A 56 0.76 9.22 -17.60
C PRO A 56 0.21 9.51 -19.01
N GLU A 57 0.76 10.51 -19.68
CA GLU A 57 0.33 10.89 -21.04
C GLU A 57 0.58 9.79 -22.08
N GLU A 58 1.59 8.95 -21.85
CA GLU A 58 1.99 7.82 -22.66
C GLU A 58 0.95 6.69 -22.72
N LEU A 59 0.01 6.67 -21.77
CA LEU A 59 -1.04 5.65 -21.77
C LEU A 59 -2.00 5.85 -22.93
N SER A 60 -2.18 4.79 -23.70
CA SER A 60 -3.17 4.74 -24.77
C SER A 60 -4.61 4.87 -24.23
N LYS A 61 -5.53 5.28 -25.10
CA LYS A 61 -6.96 5.35 -24.77
C LYS A 61 -7.54 4.02 -24.24
N ASN A 62 -7.04 2.90 -24.75
CA ASN A 62 -7.49 1.58 -24.30
C ASN A 62 -6.95 1.22 -22.92
N GLN A 63 -5.70 1.57 -22.61
CA GLN A 63 -5.13 1.42 -21.27
C GLN A 63 -5.86 2.30 -20.25
N ARG A 64 -6.14 3.57 -20.57
CA ARG A 64 -6.95 4.46 -19.73
C ARG A 64 -8.33 3.87 -19.45
N LYS A 65 -9.02 3.36 -20.48
CA LYS A 65 -10.32 2.71 -20.30
C LYS A 65 -10.22 1.46 -19.41
N LYS A 66 -9.16 0.67 -19.54
CA LYS A 66 -8.94 -0.53 -18.69
C LYS A 66 -8.76 -0.14 -17.23
N ILE A 67 -8.02 0.93 -16.97
CA ILE A 67 -7.77 1.46 -15.61
C ILE A 67 -9.06 2.08 -15.03
N ASP A 68 -9.69 2.99 -15.75
CA ASP A 68 -10.93 3.66 -15.33
C ASP A 68 -12.13 2.72 -15.25
N GLY A 69 -12.24 1.80 -16.18
CA GLY A 69 -13.35 0.84 -16.32
C GLY A 69 -14.46 1.28 -17.26
N LEU A 70 -14.56 2.55 -17.61
CA LEU A 70 -15.63 3.10 -18.45
C LEU A 70 -15.12 4.09 -19.51
N TYR A 71 -14.37 5.11 -19.12
CA TYR A 71 -13.99 6.21 -20.00
C TYR A 71 -12.58 6.08 -20.58
N LYS A 72 -12.38 6.52 -21.85
CA LYS A 72 -11.10 6.48 -22.57
C LYS A 72 -10.27 7.77 -22.42
N SER A 73 -10.91 8.86 -22.02
CA SER A 73 -10.29 10.21 -21.97
C SER A 73 -9.99 10.69 -20.57
N VAL A 74 -10.00 9.78 -19.59
CA VAL A 74 -9.69 10.13 -18.20
C VAL A 74 -8.22 10.50 -18.05
N SER A 75 -7.95 11.61 -17.35
CA SER A 75 -6.60 12.10 -17.04
C SER A 75 -6.18 11.82 -15.61
N GLU A 76 -7.14 11.62 -14.72
CA GLU A 76 -6.90 11.32 -13.31
C GLU A 76 -7.96 10.38 -12.76
N ILE A 77 -7.60 9.59 -11.76
CA ILE A 77 -8.47 8.64 -11.08
C ILE A 77 -8.26 8.68 -9.57
N SER A 78 -9.31 8.39 -8.83
CA SER A 78 -9.21 8.13 -7.39
C SER A 78 -8.70 6.72 -7.15
N THR A 79 -7.75 6.57 -6.25
CA THR A 79 -7.15 5.28 -5.89
C THR A 79 -7.16 5.04 -4.39
N PHE A 80 -7.16 3.77 -3.99
CA PHE A 80 -6.75 3.38 -2.65
C PHE A 80 -5.23 3.29 -2.62
N LEU A 81 -4.59 3.97 -1.68
CA LEU A 81 -3.14 3.97 -1.55
C LEU A 81 -2.71 3.06 -0.39
N ILE A 82 -1.85 2.10 -0.68
CA ILE A 82 -1.03 1.44 0.33
C ILE A 82 0.21 2.31 0.52
N GLY A 83 0.16 3.20 1.51
CA GLY A 83 1.22 4.18 1.74
C GLY A 83 2.45 3.60 2.40
N GLN A 84 2.26 2.55 3.20
CA GLN A 84 3.35 1.79 3.81
C GLN A 84 2.92 0.35 4.09
N ILE A 85 3.90 -0.54 3.98
CA ILE A 85 3.80 -1.94 4.39
C ILE A 85 5.16 -2.36 4.95
N ALA A 86 5.16 -2.97 6.12
CA ALA A 86 6.40 -3.40 6.72
C ALA A 86 6.23 -4.60 7.67
N LYS A 87 7.24 -5.44 7.67
CA LYS A 87 7.40 -6.57 8.57
C LYS A 87 8.34 -6.21 9.72
N ASN A 88 8.03 -6.67 10.92
CA ASN A 88 8.92 -6.52 12.06
C ASN A 88 10.14 -7.44 11.91
N ASP A 89 11.32 -6.86 11.96
CA ASP A 89 12.59 -7.56 11.77
C ASP A 89 12.87 -8.65 12.83
N TYR A 90 12.28 -8.55 14.01
CA TYR A 90 12.42 -9.57 15.05
C TYR A 90 11.57 -10.83 14.79
N ASN A 91 10.46 -10.68 14.10
CA ASN A 91 9.47 -11.73 13.88
C ASN A 91 9.44 -12.21 12.42
N LYS A 92 10.59 -12.25 11.76
CA LYS A 92 10.70 -12.49 10.30
C LYS A 92 10.08 -13.81 9.82
N SER A 93 10.08 -14.82 10.66
CA SER A 93 9.54 -16.16 10.35
C SER A 93 8.04 -16.29 10.60
N LYS A 94 7.43 -15.39 11.37
CA LYS A 94 6.02 -15.47 11.78
C LYS A 94 5.04 -14.89 10.78
N ILE A 95 5.50 -14.03 9.87
CA ILE A 95 4.67 -13.42 8.82
C ILE A 95 5.50 -13.09 7.59
N THR A 96 4.90 -13.20 6.42
CA THR A 96 5.49 -12.83 5.13
C THR A 96 5.00 -11.48 4.64
N GLY A 97 5.73 -10.85 3.71
CA GLY A 97 5.28 -9.63 3.04
C GLY A 97 3.99 -9.85 2.25
N ASP A 98 3.86 -11.02 1.61
CA ASP A 98 2.67 -11.41 0.85
C ASP A 98 1.42 -11.49 1.75
N GLU A 99 1.55 -12.00 2.97
CA GLU A 99 0.45 -12.04 3.95
C GLU A 99 0.04 -10.64 4.39
N ILE A 100 1.00 -9.76 4.68
CA ILE A 100 0.70 -8.37 5.07
C ILE A 100 -0.01 -7.65 3.91
N LEU A 101 0.46 -7.85 2.67
CA LEU A 101 -0.17 -7.28 1.48
C LEU A 101 -1.60 -7.78 1.28
N LYS A 102 -1.85 -9.09 1.51
CA LYS A 102 -3.21 -9.65 1.48
C LYS A 102 -4.14 -9.01 2.50
N TYR A 103 -3.67 -8.76 3.72
CA TYR A 103 -4.47 -8.03 4.71
C TYR A 103 -4.78 -6.61 4.25
N ALA A 104 -3.79 -5.87 3.71
CA ALA A 104 -4.02 -4.54 3.18
C ALA A 104 -5.08 -4.54 2.06
N CYS A 105 -4.95 -5.46 1.09
CA CYS A 105 -5.91 -5.63 0.00
C CYS A 105 -7.31 -6.04 0.50
N TYR A 106 -7.40 -6.88 1.53
CA TYR A 106 -8.67 -7.25 2.14
C TYR A 106 -9.41 -6.03 2.69
N TYR A 107 -8.75 -5.15 3.45
CA TYR A 107 -9.35 -3.92 3.97
C TYR A 107 -9.75 -2.95 2.85
N ILE A 108 -8.95 -2.86 1.80
CA ILE A 108 -9.29 -2.06 0.61
C ILE A 108 -10.54 -2.61 -0.08
N LEU A 109 -10.66 -3.93 -0.22
CA LEU A 109 -11.83 -4.57 -0.81
C LEU A 109 -13.10 -4.26 0.00
N GLN A 110 -13.03 -4.29 1.33
CA GLN A 110 -14.13 -3.88 2.20
C GLN A 110 -14.51 -2.39 1.95
N ALA A 111 -13.53 -1.50 1.91
CA ALA A 111 -13.77 -0.09 1.63
C ALA A 111 -14.38 0.10 0.23
N SER A 112 -13.86 -0.57 -0.78
CA SER A 112 -14.38 -0.56 -2.15
C SER A 112 -15.83 -1.01 -2.25
N SER A 113 -16.23 -2.00 -1.46
CA SER A 113 -17.63 -2.48 -1.43
C SER A 113 -18.61 -1.46 -0.84
N ILE A 114 -18.12 -0.53 -0.03
CA ILE A 114 -18.93 0.49 0.63
C ILE A 114 -19.00 1.79 -0.19
N ILE A 115 -17.86 2.25 -0.72
CA ILE A 115 -17.76 3.56 -1.36
C ILE A 115 -17.44 3.51 -2.86
N GLY A 116 -17.23 2.33 -3.42
CA GLY A 116 -16.68 2.17 -4.78
C GLY A 116 -15.16 2.36 -4.80
N GLY A 117 -14.61 2.44 -6.00
CA GLY A 117 -13.14 2.50 -6.23
C GLY A 117 -12.62 1.18 -6.79
N ARG A 118 -11.68 1.27 -7.74
CA ARG A 118 -11.24 0.11 -8.52
C ARG A 118 -9.76 -0.17 -8.40
N ILE A 119 -8.97 0.87 -8.09
CA ILE A 119 -7.52 0.84 -8.24
C ILE A 119 -6.86 0.91 -6.88
N VAL A 120 -5.92 0.00 -6.67
CA VAL A 120 -4.96 0.04 -5.57
C VAL A 120 -3.66 0.60 -6.11
N LEU A 121 -3.14 1.63 -5.48
CA LEU A 121 -1.89 2.28 -5.83
C LEU A 121 -0.83 1.99 -4.78
N VAL A 122 0.39 1.72 -5.24
CA VAL A 122 1.60 1.69 -4.42
C VAL A 122 2.61 2.65 -5.01
N GLU A 123 3.22 3.46 -4.18
CA GLU A 123 4.35 4.32 -4.55
C GLU A 123 5.60 3.85 -3.79
N LEU A 124 6.66 3.60 -4.51
CA LEU A 124 7.90 3.11 -3.92
C LEU A 124 9.11 3.79 -4.56
N VAL A 125 10.20 3.79 -3.82
CA VAL A 125 11.50 4.19 -4.34
C VAL A 125 11.93 3.15 -5.38
N ASN A 126 12.62 3.57 -6.44
CA ASN A 126 13.13 2.66 -7.47
C ASN A 126 14.07 1.63 -6.84
N ASN A 127 13.52 0.43 -6.59
CA ASN A 127 14.20 -0.70 -5.97
C ASN A 127 13.68 -1.98 -6.62
N SER A 128 14.57 -2.67 -7.33
CA SER A 128 14.22 -3.88 -8.08
C SER A 128 13.52 -4.94 -7.22
N LYS A 129 13.99 -5.17 -6.00
CA LYS A 129 13.39 -6.17 -5.08
C LYS A 129 11.96 -5.83 -4.69
N LEU A 130 11.64 -4.53 -4.51
CA LEU A 130 10.29 -4.09 -4.21
C LEU A 130 9.41 -4.18 -5.45
N ILE A 131 9.92 -3.78 -6.60
CA ILE A 131 9.20 -3.90 -7.87
C ILE A 131 8.87 -5.37 -8.15
N ASP A 132 9.84 -6.27 -8.02
CA ASP A 132 9.64 -7.72 -8.19
C ASP A 132 8.61 -8.29 -7.21
N PHE A 133 8.64 -7.83 -5.96
CA PHE A 133 7.66 -8.22 -4.94
C PHE A 133 6.24 -7.85 -5.35
N TYR A 134 6.01 -6.60 -5.79
CA TYR A 134 4.68 -6.16 -6.19
C TYR A 134 4.26 -6.78 -7.54
N ASN A 135 5.16 -6.91 -8.50
CA ASN A 135 4.87 -7.59 -9.78
C ASN A 135 4.43 -9.05 -9.57
N LYS A 136 5.09 -9.76 -8.65
CA LYS A 136 4.71 -11.13 -8.25
C LYS A 136 3.30 -11.20 -7.64
N ASN A 137 2.82 -10.08 -7.06
CA ASN A 137 1.49 -9.95 -6.49
C ASN A 137 0.51 -9.23 -7.43
N ASP A 138 0.70 -9.37 -8.75
CA ASP A 138 -0.18 -8.87 -9.82
C ASP A 138 -0.28 -7.34 -9.93
N PHE A 139 0.61 -6.58 -9.30
CA PHE A 139 0.70 -5.15 -9.53
C PHE A 139 1.44 -4.86 -10.84
N ILE A 140 1.01 -3.83 -11.55
CA ILE A 140 1.54 -3.44 -12.85
C ILE A 140 2.27 -2.11 -12.71
N LEU A 141 3.53 -2.07 -13.14
CA LEU A 141 4.32 -0.84 -13.16
C LEU A 141 3.74 0.15 -14.18
N LEU A 142 3.48 1.36 -13.73
CA LEU A 142 3.07 2.45 -14.63
C LEU A 142 4.30 3.11 -15.25
N PRO A 143 4.19 3.56 -16.53
CA PRO A 143 5.20 4.44 -17.11
C PRO A 143 5.40 5.68 -16.24
N ASN A 144 6.63 5.96 -15.84
CA ASN A 144 6.95 7.12 -15.00
C ASN A 144 8.11 7.93 -15.59
N LYS A 145 7.99 9.26 -15.56
CA LYS A 145 9.04 10.17 -16.02
C LYS A 145 10.02 10.59 -14.91
N THR A 146 9.72 10.28 -13.66
CA THR A 146 10.57 10.65 -12.51
C THR A 146 11.51 9.51 -12.14
N GLU A 147 12.81 9.77 -12.16
CA GLU A 147 13.85 8.74 -11.93
C GLU A 147 13.86 8.11 -10.52
N ASN A 148 13.17 8.69 -9.55
CA ASN A 148 13.31 8.32 -8.13
C ASN A 148 12.07 7.64 -7.50
N GLU A 149 10.91 7.65 -8.15
CA GLU A 149 9.69 7.05 -7.63
C GLU A 149 9.00 6.20 -8.70
N GLU A 150 8.60 5.01 -8.32
CA GLU A 150 7.82 4.09 -9.16
C GLU A 150 6.39 3.97 -8.64
N LYS A 151 5.43 3.84 -9.56
CA LYS A 151 4.01 3.64 -9.25
C LYS A 151 3.53 2.34 -9.84
N LEU A 152 2.89 1.52 -9.00
CA LEU A 152 2.27 0.27 -9.39
C LEU A 152 0.79 0.25 -9.01
N LEU A 153 0.03 -0.39 -9.88
CA LEU A 153 -1.42 -0.57 -9.72
C LEU A 153 -1.75 -2.05 -9.59
#